data_2977754f2e6be1fb1fc3876695f40863
#
_entry.id   2977754f2e6be1fb1fc3876695f40863
#
_cell.length_a   1.000
_cell.length_b   1.000
_cell.length_c   1.000
_cell.angle_alpha   90.00
_cell.angle_beta   90.00
_cell.angle_gamma   90.00
#
_symmetry.space_group_name_H-M   'P 1'
#
loop_
_entity.id
_entity.type
_entity.pdbx_description
1 polymer ?
#
loop_
_entity_poly.entity_id
_entity_poly.type
_entity_poly.pdbx_seq_one_letter_code
_entity_poly.pdbx_strand_id
1 'polypeptide(L)'
;MKIYKKQGDTIQIICPPEEFVQKGDYLLIEDKKLRKGLIVQVVDIQFANLPGILEDILRDVMTEDSVQGCDYDPFRVSSQIEVLKDTRLLVCKIRGAIDDGKPRQDASWLPSRTASSIVPYPIERLASTKDGRRPLTLGRTRSDILTVDVKMLDGKLNIITGKKGVGKSHLSKLLVLSLVKNGAPCLILDINGEYVNIGRGKGNEPNSVAERIFVLTPGQNLRFSLAGVGLRAFLDTMIYALDLPRTSSKVFSRIWSELERSGNLNLNALNETIRRFGCHESVREAIYSRFNTLLDLELFTDDPSQAFDFSFFEKRMSEGSAFIINMKDEHSISRRLIVELFISKLTEQLSEMKLRAVFLFAEEAHFYLRETYWDDIVTRMRHLGVFTTFITNQPDTVQESVYRQADNIFMFNFTNEHDLDAVSKVAKIDAESLRLIVKDLPVHNCLVVGDIVRNFPVVVNVEPLNVQTMGQTRKFFQD
;
A
#
# COMPACT_ATOMS: atom_id res chain seq x y z
N MET A 1 33.67 -7.81 9.66
CA MET A 1 33.41 -6.56 8.90
C MET A 1 34.27 -5.39 9.36
N LYS A 2 34.70 -4.47 8.45
CA LYS A 2 35.48 -3.25 8.78
C LYS A 2 35.02 -2.05 7.93
N ILE A 3 35.06 -0.83 8.49
CA ILE A 3 34.72 0.40 7.76
C ILE A 3 35.83 0.69 6.73
N TYR A 4 35.44 0.79 5.47
CA TYR A 4 36.34 1.18 4.39
C TYR A 4 36.35 2.69 4.18
N LYS A 5 35.16 3.29 3.88
CA LYS A 5 35.02 4.71 3.54
C LYS A 5 33.68 5.25 4.03
N LYS A 6 33.63 6.53 4.44
CA LYS A 6 32.40 7.29 4.65
C LYS A 6 32.37 8.48 3.74
N GLN A 7 31.25 8.71 3.04
CA GLN A 7 31.03 9.86 2.17
C GLN A 7 29.58 10.32 2.31
N GLY A 8 29.37 11.47 2.89
CA GLY A 8 28.04 11.98 3.22
C GLY A 8 27.29 11.02 4.16
N ASP A 9 26.11 10.57 3.74
CA ASP A 9 25.26 9.60 4.44
C ASP A 9 25.57 8.14 4.11
N THR A 10 26.57 7.90 3.24
CA THR A 10 26.95 6.57 2.78
C THR A 10 28.19 6.09 3.50
N ILE A 11 28.17 4.85 3.99
CA ILE A 11 29.31 4.13 4.56
C ILE A 11 29.55 2.88 3.73
N GLN A 12 30.80 2.68 3.33
CA GLN A 12 31.24 1.44 2.68
C GLN A 12 31.94 0.55 3.72
N ILE A 13 31.57 -0.73 3.74
CA ILE A 13 32.04 -1.73 4.70
C ILE A 13 32.63 -2.90 3.93
N ILE A 14 33.85 -3.28 4.28
CA ILE A 14 34.47 -4.52 3.80
C ILE A 14 33.87 -5.67 4.62
N CYS A 15 33.33 -6.65 3.91
CA CYS A 15 32.66 -7.83 4.48
C CYS A 15 33.37 -9.10 3.99
N PRO A 16 33.92 -9.92 4.90
CA PRO A 16 34.52 -11.21 4.56
C PRO A 16 33.47 -12.17 3.96
N PRO A 17 33.88 -13.16 3.15
CA PRO A 17 32.97 -14.09 2.50
C PRO A 17 32.17 -14.96 3.47
N GLU A 18 32.69 -15.24 4.65
CA GLU A 18 32.01 -16.05 5.68
C GLU A 18 30.81 -15.34 6.31
N GLU A 19 30.78 -14.00 6.27
CA GLU A 19 29.68 -13.22 6.83
C GLU A 19 28.54 -13.09 5.81
N PHE A 20 27.38 -13.61 6.14
CA PHE A 20 26.22 -13.58 5.26
C PHE A 20 25.41 -12.30 5.45
N VAL A 21 25.40 -11.40 4.47
CA VAL A 21 24.67 -10.12 4.44
C VAL A 21 23.92 -9.98 3.13
N GLN A 22 22.72 -9.41 3.19
CA GLN A 22 21.86 -9.16 2.01
C GLN A 22 21.44 -7.68 1.90
N LYS A 23 20.99 -7.27 0.69
CA LYS A 23 20.37 -5.95 0.51
C LYS A 23 19.14 -5.82 1.41
N GLY A 24 19.01 -4.67 2.06
CA GLY A 24 17.95 -4.38 3.02
C GLY A 24 18.29 -4.70 4.47
N ASP A 25 19.35 -5.46 4.74
CA ASP A 25 19.79 -5.76 6.10
C ASP A 25 20.27 -4.51 6.83
N TYR A 26 20.11 -4.54 8.14
CA TYR A 26 20.61 -3.50 9.02
C TYR A 26 21.83 -3.94 9.79
N LEU A 27 22.79 -3.04 9.91
CA LEU A 27 24.01 -3.21 10.69
C LEU A 27 24.12 -2.09 11.72
N LEU A 28 24.70 -2.41 12.88
CA LEU A 28 25.07 -1.44 13.89
C LEU A 28 26.59 -1.30 13.90
N ILE A 29 27.06 -0.09 13.70
CA ILE A 29 28.47 0.29 13.84
C ILE A 29 28.63 0.92 15.22
N GLU A 30 29.18 0.20 16.15
CA GLU A 30 29.43 0.69 17.52
C GLU A 30 30.86 1.21 17.66
N ASP A 31 31.01 2.48 18.01
CA ASP A 31 32.31 3.04 18.40
C ASP A 31 32.50 2.92 19.92
N LYS A 32 33.40 2.02 20.31
CA LYS A 32 33.67 1.73 21.74
C LYS A 32 34.27 2.91 22.49
N LYS A 33 34.97 3.83 21.81
CA LYS A 33 35.57 5.02 22.47
C LYS A 33 34.55 6.09 22.72
N LEU A 34 33.65 6.32 21.74
CA LEU A 34 32.62 7.36 21.81
C LEU A 34 31.34 6.87 22.52
N ARG A 35 31.18 5.56 22.75
CA ARG A 35 29.95 4.93 23.26
C ARG A 35 28.72 5.27 22.43
N LYS A 36 28.92 5.44 21.12
CA LYS A 36 27.87 5.77 20.14
C LYS A 36 27.80 4.70 19.09
N GLY A 37 26.59 4.53 18.53
CA GLY A 37 26.33 3.61 17.43
C GLY A 37 25.72 4.31 16.23
N LEU A 38 26.03 3.87 15.00
CA LEU A 38 25.34 4.23 13.78
C LEU A 38 24.54 3.03 13.29
N ILE A 39 23.25 3.26 13.02
CA ILE A 39 22.38 2.30 12.38
C ILE A 39 22.48 2.53 10.88
N VAL A 40 22.97 1.53 10.17
CA VAL A 40 23.14 1.61 8.71
C VAL A 40 22.36 0.49 8.03
N GLN A 41 21.82 0.78 6.83
CA GLN A 41 21.12 -0.18 5.99
C GLN A 41 21.97 -0.51 4.77
N VAL A 42 22.14 -1.79 4.48
CA VAL A 42 22.81 -2.28 3.27
C VAL A 42 21.89 -2.03 2.08
N VAL A 43 22.34 -1.19 1.14
CA VAL A 43 21.57 -0.84 -0.06
C VAL A 43 22.13 -1.50 -1.31
N ASP A 44 23.43 -1.81 -1.31
CA ASP A 44 24.07 -2.54 -2.42
C ASP A 44 25.23 -3.41 -1.91
N ILE A 45 25.55 -4.45 -2.69
CA ILE A 45 26.65 -5.38 -2.41
C ILE A 45 27.43 -5.58 -3.70
N GLN A 46 28.74 -5.34 -3.62
CA GLN A 46 29.67 -5.42 -4.74
C GLN A 46 30.88 -6.26 -4.35
N PHE A 47 31.65 -6.79 -5.29
CA PHE A 47 32.97 -7.32 -4.99
C PHE A 47 33.93 -6.18 -4.62
N ALA A 48 34.74 -6.42 -3.60
CA ALA A 48 35.72 -5.43 -3.15
C ALA A 48 36.87 -5.33 -4.16
N ASN A 49 36.73 -4.39 -5.08
CA ASN A 49 37.87 -4.07 -5.99
C ASN A 49 38.76 -3.06 -5.26
N LEU A 50 39.74 -3.58 -4.52
CA LEU A 50 40.68 -2.79 -3.71
C LEU A 50 41.96 -2.56 -4.54
N PRO A 51 42.12 -1.41 -5.23
CA PRO A 51 43.31 -1.11 -6.03
C PRO A 51 44.56 -1.18 -5.15
N GLY A 52 45.58 -1.88 -5.62
CA GLY A 52 46.90 -1.99 -4.98
C GLY A 52 47.07 -3.20 -4.06
N ILE A 53 46.04 -3.66 -3.31
CA ILE A 53 46.22 -4.79 -2.38
C ILE A 53 46.42 -6.12 -3.16
N LEU A 54 45.63 -6.33 -4.21
CA LEU A 54 45.76 -7.51 -5.07
C LEU A 54 47.08 -7.51 -5.86
N GLU A 55 47.48 -6.33 -6.32
CA GLU A 55 48.77 -6.15 -7.05
C GLU A 55 49.97 -6.35 -6.13
N ASP A 56 49.90 -5.84 -4.88
CA ASP A 56 50.98 -6.02 -3.90
C ASP A 56 51.10 -7.49 -3.49
N ILE A 57 49.97 -8.19 -3.25
CA ILE A 57 49.99 -9.63 -2.91
C ILE A 57 50.47 -10.47 -4.10
N LEU A 58 50.04 -10.17 -5.35
CA LEU A 58 50.50 -10.85 -6.51
C LEU A 58 52.01 -10.60 -6.77
N ARG A 59 52.49 -9.39 -6.46
CA ARG A 59 53.92 -9.05 -6.57
C ARG A 59 54.74 -9.82 -5.53
N ASP A 60 54.28 -9.92 -4.29
CA ASP A 60 54.93 -10.66 -3.24
C ASP A 60 55.02 -12.16 -3.58
N VAL A 61 53.91 -12.75 -4.07
CA VAL A 61 53.87 -14.16 -4.53
C VAL A 61 54.80 -14.39 -5.73
N MET A 62 54.81 -13.49 -6.71
CA MET A 62 55.67 -13.62 -7.91
C MET A 62 57.16 -13.43 -7.56
N THR A 63 57.50 -12.70 -6.53
CA THR A 63 58.90 -12.56 -6.07
C THR A 63 59.38 -13.77 -5.28
N GLU A 64 58.48 -14.53 -4.63
CA GLU A 64 58.79 -15.77 -3.88
C GLU A 64 58.88 -17.02 -4.78
N ASP A 65 58.17 -17.06 -5.94
CA ASP A 65 58.22 -18.16 -6.94
C ASP A 65 59.57 -18.32 -7.62
N SER A 66 60.58 -17.48 -7.30
CA SER A 66 61.95 -17.64 -7.79
C SER A 66 62.74 -18.74 -7.03
N VAL A 67 62.15 -19.41 -6.06
CA VAL A 67 62.74 -20.55 -5.34
C VAL A 67 62.07 -21.86 -5.76
N GLN A 68 62.80 -22.62 -6.55
CA GLN A 68 62.46 -23.89 -7.18
C GLN A 68 61.75 -24.89 -6.26
N GLY A 69 60.60 -25.40 -6.66
CA GLY A 69 60.27 -26.82 -6.57
C GLY A 69 59.86 -27.37 -5.21
N CYS A 70 58.83 -26.78 -4.52
CA CYS A 70 58.10 -27.50 -3.51
C CYS A 70 56.61 -27.14 -3.60
N ASP A 71 55.77 -28.16 -3.68
CA ASP A 71 54.30 -28.09 -3.53
C ASP A 71 53.86 -27.66 -2.13
N TYR A 72 54.52 -26.68 -1.55
CA TYR A 72 54.29 -26.24 -0.20
C TYR A 72 53.94 -24.75 -0.18
N ASP A 73 52.66 -24.44 0.07
CA ASP A 73 52.15 -23.06 0.36
C ASP A 73 52.24 -22.80 1.89
N PRO A 74 53.42 -22.45 2.43
CA PRO A 74 53.63 -22.35 3.87
C PRO A 74 52.83 -21.22 4.51
N PHE A 75 52.38 -20.24 3.75
CA PHE A 75 51.58 -19.09 4.20
C PHE A 75 50.11 -19.17 3.79
N ARG A 76 49.69 -20.25 3.10
CA ARG A 76 48.34 -20.40 2.55
C ARG A 76 47.93 -19.18 1.65
N VAL A 77 48.88 -18.71 0.86
CA VAL A 77 48.74 -17.52 0.03
C VAL A 77 47.59 -17.70 -0.97
N SER A 78 47.45 -18.88 -1.56
CA SER A 78 46.35 -19.21 -2.48
C SER A 78 45.00 -19.05 -1.84
N SER A 79 44.82 -19.56 -0.61
CA SER A 79 43.58 -19.43 0.16
C SER A 79 43.30 -17.99 0.60
N GLN A 80 44.34 -17.21 0.87
CA GLN A 80 44.21 -15.79 1.19
C GLN A 80 43.80 -14.97 -0.02
N ILE A 81 44.34 -15.29 -1.21
CA ILE A 81 43.93 -14.66 -2.49
C ILE A 81 42.49 -14.98 -2.82
N GLU A 82 42.01 -16.22 -2.62
CA GLU A 82 40.61 -16.59 -2.80
C GLU A 82 39.68 -15.79 -1.86
N VAL A 83 40.01 -15.72 -0.59
CA VAL A 83 39.26 -14.90 0.40
C VAL A 83 39.22 -13.44 -0.02
N LEU A 84 40.32 -12.89 -0.53
CA LEU A 84 40.36 -11.49 -1.00
C LEU A 84 39.51 -11.28 -2.24
N LYS A 85 39.51 -12.22 -3.21
CA LYS A 85 38.66 -12.14 -4.40
C LYS A 85 37.18 -12.21 -4.07
N ASP A 86 36.80 -13.01 -3.06
CA ASP A 86 35.43 -13.18 -2.63
C ASP A 86 34.97 -12.16 -1.57
N THR A 87 35.89 -11.28 -1.14
CA THR A 87 35.56 -10.19 -0.21
C THR A 87 34.58 -9.22 -0.86
N ARG A 88 33.54 -8.87 -0.11
CA ARG A 88 32.46 -7.99 -0.57
C ARG A 88 32.59 -6.59 0.00
N LEU A 89 32.17 -5.62 -0.80
CA LEU A 89 32.01 -4.22 -0.41
C LEU A 89 30.52 -3.95 -0.24
N LEU A 90 30.09 -3.73 1.00
CA LEU A 90 28.72 -3.34 1.30
C LEU A 90 28.60 -1.82 1.19
N VAL A 91 27.67 -1.36 0.38
CA VAL A 91 27.29 0.04 0.33
C VAL A 91 26.11 0.23 1.27
N CYS A 92 26.32 1.01 2.32
CA CYS A 92 25.33 1.21 3.39
C CYS A 92 24.94 2.67 3.51
N LYS A 93 23.63 2.92 3.73
CA LYS A 93 23.10 4.25 4.07
C LYS A 93 22.87 4.37 5.56
N ILE A 94 23.24 5.50 6.13
CA ILE A 94 22.98 5.83 7.54
C ILE A 94 21.48 6.11 7.68
N ARG A 95 20.82 5.40 8.60
CA ARG A 95 19.38 5.56 8.89
C ARG A 95 19.10 6.16 10.27
N GLY A 96 20.08 6.16 11.15
CA GLY A 96 19.97 6.71 12.49
C GLY A 96 21.21 6.49 13.32
N ALA A 97 21.17 6.95 14.56
CA ALA A 97 22.23 6.75 15.54
C ALA A 97 21.67 6.20 16.86
N ILE A 98 22.52 5.59 17.64
CA ILE A 98 22.26 5.21 19.03
C ILE A 98 23.22 5.98 19.91
N ASP A 99 22.69 6.63 20.94
CA ASP A 99 23.46 7.35 21.95
C ASP A 99 22.94 6.91 23.33
N ASP A 100 23.81 6.38 24.16
CA ASP A 100 23.45 5.77 25.46
C ASP A 100 22.27 4.78 25.38
N GLY A 101 22.27 3.92 24.34
CA GLY A 101 21.23 2.91 24.12
C GLY A 101 19.88 3.43 23.57
N LYS A 102 19.76 4.75 23.33
CA LYS A 102 18.54 5.35 22.77
C LYS A 102 18.72 5.74 21.31
N PRO A 103 17.76 5.40 20.43
CA PRO A 103 17.84 5.81 19.04
C PRO A 103 17.70 7.34 18.91
N ARG A 104 18.55 7.94 18.06
CA ARG A 104 18.55 9.35 17.68
C ARG A 104 18.60 9.47 16.17
N GLN A 105 18.10 10.59 15.63
CA GLN A 105 18.18 10.87 14.19
C GLN A 105 19.51 11.52 13.80
N ASP A 106 20.20 12.19 14.72
CA ASP A 106 21.48 12.85 14.45
C ASP A 106 22.62 11.82 14.34
N ALA A 107 23.18 11.72 13.14
CA ALA A 107 24.24 10.79 12.74
C ALA A 107 25.45 11.53 12.13
N SER A 108 25.70 12.78 12.54
CA SER A 108 26.73 13.65 11.93
C SER A 108 28.17 13.28 12.26
N TRP A 109 28.40 12.37 13.19
CA TRP A 109 29.73 11.97 13.63
C TRP A 109 30.38 10.88 12.76
N LEU A 110 31.71 10.76 12.85
CA LEU A 110 32.50 9.78 12.12
C LEU A 110 32.98 8.66 13.06
N PRO A 111 32.60 7.37 12.84
CA PRO A 111 33.08 6.26 13.65
C PRO A 111 34.55 5.96 13.36
N SER A 112 35.27 5.52 14.38
CA SER A 112 36.67 5.09 14.25
C SER A 112 36.77 3.81 13.44
N ARG A 113 37.68 3.75 12.46
CA ARG A 113 37.95 2.52 11.70
C ARG A 113 38.51 1.39 12.52
N THR A 114 39.31 1.71 13.57
CA THR A 114 40.06 0.74 14.37
C THR A 114 39.36 0.38 15.69
N ALA A 115 38.51 1.27 16.23
CA ALA A 115 37.84 1.08 17.50
C ALA A 115 36.34 0.72 17.35
N SER A 116 35.84 0.63 16.12
CA SER A 116 34.44 0.26 15.89
C SER A 116 34.26 -1.24 15.64
N SER A 117 33.19 -1.79 16.19
CA SER A 117 32.67 -3.12 15.87
C SER A 117 31.42 -2.98 14.99
N ILE A 118 31.25 -3.91 14.05
CA ILE A 118 30.11 -3.93 13.13
C ILE A 118 29.39 -5.26 13.34
N VAL A 119 28.10 -5.18 13.70
CA VAL A 119 27.27 -6.34 13.98
C VAL A 119 25.92 -6.24 13.29
N PRO A 120 25.28 -7.36 12.92
CA PRO A 120 23.90 -7.35 12.43
C PRO A 120 22.97 -6.69 13.47
N TYR A 121 22.06 -5.84 13.00
CA TYR A 121 21.09 -5.15 13.85
C TYR A 121 19.68 -5.60 13.54
N PRO A 122 18.98 -6.24 14.50
CA PRO A 122 17.60 -6.65 14.29
C PRO A 122 16.68 -5.43 14.29
N ILE A 123 16.34 -4.95 13.09
CA ILE A 123 15.54 -3.73 12.90
C ILE A 123 14.15 -3.83 13.55
N GLU A 124 13.65 -5.03 13.76
CA GLU A 124 12.39 -5.32 14.44
C GLU A 124 12.38 -4.72 15.85
N ARG A 125 13.51 -4.58 16.50
CA ARG A 125 13.61 -3.91 17.81
C ARG A 125 13.16 -2.46 17.77
N LEU A 126 13.37 -1.79 16.63
CA LEU A 126 12.96 -0.41 16.43
C LEU A 126 11.59 -0.32 15.76
N ALA A 127 11.35 -1.13 14.73
CA ALA A 127 10.15 -1.05 13.90
C ALA A 127 8.93 -1.75 14.51
N SER A 128 9.12 -2.86 15.25
CA SER A 128 8.00 -3.57 15.87
C SER A 128 7.41 -2.83 17.08
N THR A 129 6.11 -2.96 17.22
CA THR A 129 5.35 -2.56 18.42
C THR A 129 4.97 -3.80 19.22
N LYS A 130 5.94 -4.38 19.97
CA LYS A 130 5.72 -5.63 20.74
C LYS A 130 4.63 -5.51 21.81
N ASP A 131 4.39 -4.30 22.31
CA ASP A 131 3.39 -4.01 23.36
C ASP A 131 2.05 -3.52 22.78
N GLY A 132 1.83 -3.65 21.48
CA GLY A 132 0.60 -3.23 20.80
C GLY A 132 -0.58 -4.09 21.26
N ARG A 133 -1.69 -3.45 21.65
CA ARG A 133 -2.94 -4.16 22.02
C ARG A 133 -3.61 -4.87 20.84
N ARG A 134 -3.21 -4.54 19.60
CA ARG A 134 -3.83 -5.02 18.35
C ARG A 134 -2.74 -5.45 17.37
N PRO A 135 -2.05 -6.56 17.64
CA PRO A 135 -0.91 -6.97 16.85
C PRO A 135 -1.33 -7.36 15.41
N LEU A 136 -0.57 -6.86 14.45
CA LEU A 136 -0.60 -7.22 13.05
C LEU A 136 0.77 -7.76 12.67
N THR A 137 0.88 -9.02 12.38
CA THR A 137 2.08 -9.60 11.79
C THR A 137 2.12 -9.23 10.32
N LEU A 138 3.03 -8.32 9.95
CA LEU A 138 3.22 -7.95 8.53
C LEU A 138 3.94 -9.05 7.76
N GLY A 139 4.85 -9.75 8.41
CA GLY A 139 5.63 -10.81 7.80
C GLY A 139 6.98 -11.00 8.49
N ARG A 140 7.92 -11.57 7.74
CA ARG A 140 9.27 -11.84 8.22
C ARG A 140 10.27 -10.92 7.56
N THR A 141 11.11 -10.33 8.38
CA THR A 141 12.39 -9.79 7.93
C THR A 141 13.40 -10.94 7.96
N ARG A 142 14.63 -10.66 7.67
CA ARG A 142 15.66 -11.70 7.76
C ARG A 142 15.91 -12.20 9.18
N SER A 143 15.86 -11.30 10.16
CA SER A 143 16.25 -11.60 11.54
C SER A 143 15.11 -12.17 12.38
N ASP A 144 13.86 -11.67 12.17
CA ASP A 144 12.73 -12.03 13.03
C ASP A 144 11.37 -11.67 12.34
N ILE A 145 10.30 -11.85 13.06
CA ILE A 145 8.94 -11.49 12.66
C ILE A 145 8.73 -9.99 12.92
N LEU A 146 8.27 -9.26 11.89
CA LEU A 146 7.85 -7.88 12.03
C LEU A 146 6.37 -7.82 12.40
N THR A 147 6.11 -7.45 13.65
CA THR A 147 4.75 -7.20 14.16
C THR A 147 4.59 -5.73 14.48
N VAL A 148 3.51 -5.13 13.98
CA VAL A 148 3.12 -3.73 14.21
C VAL A 148 1.75 -3.66 14.88
N ASP A 149 1.39 -2.51 15.44
CA ASP A 149 0.02 -2.30 15.93
C ASP A 149 -0.87 -1.83 14.78
N VAL A 150 -2.03 -2.46 14.59
CA VAL A 150 -3.04 -2.06 13.59
C VAL A 150 -3.41 -0.57 13.72
N LYS A 151 -3.32 0.00 14.94
CA LYS A 151 -3.52 1.43 15.19
C LYS A 151 -2.60 2.32 14.34
N MET A 152 -1.47 1.81 13.87
CA MET A 152 -0.58 2.57 12.98
C MET A 152 -1.16 2.85 11.60
N LEU A 153 -2.30 2.22 11.27
CA LEU A 153 -3.09 2.51 10.06
C LEU A 153 -4.21 3.53 10.32
N ASP A 154 -4.53 3.79 11.59
CA ASP A 154 -5.60 4.69 12.00
C ASP A 154 -5.23 6.15 11.70
N GLY A 155 -6.11 6.88 11.01
CA GLY A 155 -5.84 8.25 10.58
C GLY A 155 -4.80 8.38 9.45
N LYS A 156 -4.44 7.30 8.78
CA LYS A 156 -3.34 7.27 7.82
C LYS A 156 -3.79 7.07 6.38
N LEU A 157 -3.01 7.66 5.47
CA LEU A 157 -3.06 7.39 4.05
C LEU A 157 -1.97 6.36 3.70
N ASN A 158 -2.37 5.24 3.13
CA ASN A 158 -1.48 4.16 2.77
C ASN A 158 -1.46 3.96 1.25
N ILE A 159 -0.31 3.59 0.71
CA ILE A 159 -0.15 3.23 -0.71
C ILE A 159 0.53 1.86 -0.80
N ILE A 160 -0.07 0.95 -1.54
CA ILE A 160 0.50 -0.36 -1.87
C ILE A 160 0.75 -0.38 -3.38
N THR A 161 2.01 -0.50 -3.80
CA THR A 161 2.35 -0.39 -5.21
C THR A 161 3.43 -1.39 -5.64
N GLY A 162 3.48 -1.69 -6.94
CA GLY A 162 4.38 -2.69 -7.52
C GLY A 162 3.78 -3.34 -8.76
N LYS A 163 4.58 -4.01 -9.57
CA LYS A 163 4.11 -4.68 -10.79
C LYS A 163 3.03 -5.75 -10.51
N LYS A 164 2.35 -6.22 -11.56
CA LYS A 164 1.34 -7.27 -11.45
C LYS A 164 1.94 -8.59 -10.93
N GLY A 165 1.24 -9.28 -10.01
CA GLY A 165 1.59 -10.62 -9.54
C GLY A 165 2.68 -10.69 -8.45
N VAL A 166 3.13 -9.57 -7.88
CA VAL A 166 4.20 -9.53 -6.87
C VAL A 166 3.73 -9.67 -5.42
N GLY A 167 2.40 -9.60 -5.16
CA GLY A 167 1.84 -9.78 -3.82
C GLY A 167 1.09 -8.59 -3.23
N LYS A 168 0.77 -7.53 -4.02
CA LYS A 168 0.02 -6.35 -3.54
C LYS A 168 -1.32 -6.72 -2.91
N SER A 169 -2.18 -7.44 -3.65
CA SER A 169 -3.50 -7.86 -3.14
C SER A 169 -3.39 -8.85 -1.99
N HIS A 170 -2.27 -9.60 -1.89
CA HIS A 170 -1.98 -10.45 -0.74
C HIS A 170 -1.80 -9.61 0.54
N LEU A 171 -0.92 -8.59 0.49
CA LEU A 171 -0.71 -7.66 1.60
C LEU A 171 -2.01 -6.92 1.96
N SER A 172 -2.73 -6.42 0.97
CA SER A 172 -3.98 -5.71 1.19
C SER A 172 -5.03 -6.58 1.91
N LYS A 173 -5.19 -7.84 1.50
CA LYS A 173 -6.07 -8.82 2.19
C LYS A 173 -5.62 -9.07 3.63
N LEU A 174 -4.31 -9.15 3.88
CA LEU A 174 -3.75 -9.27 5.24
C LEU A 174 -4.16 -8.08 6.11
N LEU A 175 -4.06 -6.86 5.58
CA LEU A 175 -4.46 -5.65 6.29
C LEU A 175 -5.97 -5.64 6.56
N VAL A 176 -6.82 -5.94 5.57
CA VAL A 176 -8.28 -6.00 5.72
C VAL A 176 -8.68 -7.01 6.79
N LEU A 177 -8.18 -8.24 6.73
CA LEU A 177 -8.50 -9.28 7.70
C LEU A 177 -8.07 -8.91 9.12
N SER A 178 -6.91 -8.28 9.25
CA SER A 178 -6.42 -7.82 10.56
C SER A 178 -7.26 -6.66 11.11
N LEU A 179 -7.68 -5.72 10.27
CA LEU A 179 -8.57 -4.63 10.65
C LEU A 179 -9.93 -5.17 11.14
N VAL A 180 -10.58 -6.03 10.35
CA VAL A 180 -11.89 -6.64 10.69
C VAL A 180 -11.79 -7.47 11.95
N LYS A 181 -10.72 -8.25 12.12
CA LYS A 181 -10.46 -9.02 13.35
C LYS A 181 -10.42 -8.13 14.59
N ASN A 182 -9.91 -6.92 14.44
CA ASN A 182 -9.83 -5.92 15.50
C ASN A 182 -11.07 -5.00 15.59
N GLY A 183 -12.15 -5.30 14.87
CA GLY A 183 -13.41 -4.56 14.93
C GLY A 183 -13.38 -3.23 14.16
N ALA A 184 -12.51 -3.08 13.17
CA ALA A 184 -12.45 -1.89 12.34
C ALA A 184 -13.29 -2.06 11.07
N PRO A 185 -14.19 -1.11 10.74
CA PRO A 185 -15.01 -1.17 9.54
C PRO A 185 -14.17 -0.94 8.28
N CYS A 186 -14.39 -1.79 7.27
CA CYS A 186 -13.67 -1.72 6.00
C CYS A 186 -14.64 -1.64 4.81
N LEU A 187 -14.35 -0.76 3.86
CA LEU A 187 -14.99 -0.75 2.55
C LEU A 187 -13.93 -1.06 1.48
N ILE A 188 -14.17 -2.08 0.68
CA ILE A 188 -13.24 -2.54 -0.35
C ILE A 188 -13.88 -2.32 -1.73
N LEU A 189 -13.23 -1.54 -2.58
CA LEU A 189 -13.59 -1.32 -3.96
C LEU A 189 -12.80 -2.32 -4.83
N ASP A 190 -13.40 -3.47 -5.09
CA ASP A 190 -12.77 -4.63 -5.74
C ASP A 190 -13.12 -4.67 -7.23
N ILE A 191 -12.23 -4.17 -8.08
CA ILE A 191 -12.44 -4.16 -9.53
C ILE A 191 -12.04 -5.46 -10.22
N ASN A 192 -11.26 -6.30 -9.54
CA ASN A 192 -10.74 -7.54 -10.09
C ASN A 192 -11.48 -8.80 -9.58
N GLY A 193 -12.34 -8.66 -8.56
CA GLY A 193 -13.03 -9.76 -7.90
C GLY A 193 -12.08 -10.63 -7.06
N GLU A 194 -11.01 -10.03 -6.54
CA GLU A 194 -9.99 -10.79 -5.79
C GLU A 194 -10.35 -10.99 -4.32
N TYR A 195 -11.25 -10.19 -3.74
CA TYR A 195 -11.60 -10.22 -2.32
C TYR A 195 -12.84 -11.03 -1.99
N VAL A 196 -13.59 -11.47 -3.00
CA VAL A 196 -14.90 -12.12 -2.83
C VAL A 196 -14.88 -13.29 -1.84
N ASN A 197 -13.79 -14.02 -1.77
CA ASN A 197 -13.65 -15.21 -0.93
C ASN A 197 -12.72 -15.03 0.29
N ILE A 198 -12.37 -13.81 0.68
CA ILE A 198 -11.45 -13.60 1.82
C ILE A 198 -12.00 -14.09 3.17
N GLY A 199 -13.33 -14.29 3.28
CA GLY A 199 -13.99 -14.90 4.43
C GLY A 199 -13.84 -16.42 4.52
N ARG A 200 -13.18 -17.06 3.54
CA ARG A 200 -13.00 -18.52 3.45
C ARG A 200 -11.54 -18.91 3.50
N GLY A 201 -11.23 -19.97 4.22
CA GLY A 201 -9.92 -20.59 4.22
C GLY A 201 -9.63 -21.34 2.89
N LYS A 202 -8.39 -21.80 2.70
CA LYS A 202 -7.99 -22.54 1.49
C LYS A 202 -8.80 -23.82 1.25
N GLY A 203 -9.30 -24.47 2.31
CA GLY A 203 -10.20 -25.61 2.26
C GLY A 203 -11.68 -25.26 2.07
N ASN A 204 -12.00 -24.00 1.79
CA ASN A 204 -13.36 -23.44 1.64
C ASN A 204 -14.16 -23.35 2.95
N GLU A 205 -13.57 -23.63 4.11
CA GLU A 205 -14.16 -23.43 5.44
C GLU A 205 -14.27 -21.91 5.79
N PRO A 206 -15.29 -21.50 6.56
CA PRO A 206 -15.38 -20.14 7.06
C PRO A 206 -14.20 -19.82 7.99
N ASN A 207 -13.56 -18.69 7.82
CA ASN A 207 -12.54 -18.22 8.76
C ASN A 207 -13.18 -17.45 9.93
N SER A 208 -12.37 -17.01 10.89
CA SER A 208 -12.81 -16.35 12.13
C SER A 208 -13.55 -15.02 11.93
N VAL A 209 -13.51 -14.43 10.75
CA VAL A 209 -14.17 -13.15 10.42
C VAL A 209 -15.24 -13.29 9.32
N ALA A 210 -15.54 -14.51 8.89
CA ALA A 210 -16.48 -14.77 7.78
C ALA A 210 -17.85 -14.09 7.97
N GLU A 211 -18.41 -14.10 9.18
CA GLU A 211 -19.71 -13.49 9.49
C GLU A 211 -19.71 -11.94 9.43
N ARG A 212 -18.52 -11.34 9.37
CA ARG A 212 -18.34 -9.88 9.28
C ARG A 212 -17.94 -9.44 7.87
N ILE A 213 -17.92 -10.33 6.88
CA ILE A 213 -17.55 -10.03 5.51
C ILE A 213 -18.76 -10.15 4.60
N PHE A 214 -19.16 -9.04 3.99
CA PHE A 214 -20.31 -8.93 3.10
C PHE A 214 -19.85 -8.60 1.69
N VAL A 215 -20.22 -9.43 0.73
CA VAL A 215 -19.92 -9.20 -0.69
C VAL A 215 -21.16 -8.63 -1.37
N LEU A 216 -20.99 -7.46 -1.97
CA LEU A 216 -22.02 -6.78 -2.73
C LEU A 216 -21.67 -6.84 -4.22
N THR A 217 -22.56 -7.42 -5.01
CA THR A 217 -22.40 -7.54 -6.47
C THR A 217 -23.54 -6.79 -7.15
N PRO A 218 -23.23 -5.76 -7.96
CA PRO A 218 -24.22 -4.99 -8.70
C PRO A 218 -25.14 -5.89 -9.52
N GLY A 219 -26.42 -5.51 -9.60
CA GLY A 219 -27.44 -6.29 -10.31
C GLY A 219 -27.90 -7.58 -9.63
N GLN A 220 -27.16 -8.08 -8.63
CA GLN A 220 -27.53 -9.26 -7.86
C GLN A 220 -28.10 -8.89 -6.48
N ASN A 221 -27.24 -8.59 -5.52
CA ASN A 221 -27.61 -8.19 -4.17
C ASN A 221 -27.31 -6.71 -3.86
N LEU A 222 -26.92 -5.95 -4.87
CA LEU A 222 -26.70 -4.52 -4.80
C LEU A 222 -27.53 -3.83 -5.88
N ARG A 223 -28.68 -3.32 -5.49
CA ARG A 223 -29.52 -2.39 -6.25
C ARG A 223 -29.94 -1.24 -5.36
N PHE A 224 -30.06 -0.06 -5.89
CA PHE A 224 -30.37 1.14 -5.11
C PHE A 224 -31.83 1.55 -5.27
N SER A 225 -32.46 2.01 -4.19
CA SER A 225 -33.72 2.74 -4.27
C SER A 225 -33.47 4.25 -4.16
N LEU A 226 -34.32 5.06 -4.79
CA LEU A 226 -34.23 6.52 -4.67
C LEU A 226 -34.32 6.97 -3.21
N ALA A 227 -35.24 6.38 -2.45
CA ALA A 227 -35.42 6.69 -1.04
C ALA A 227 -34.21 6.30 -0.17
N GLY A 228 -33.58 5.15 -0.44
CA GLY A 228 -32.41 4.69 0.29
C GLY A 228 -31.16 5.53 0.01
N VAL A 229 -30.99 5.97 -1.24
CA VAL A 229 -29.88 6.84 -1.64
C VAL A 229 -30.09 8.27 -1.12
N GLY A 230 -31.28 8.82 -1.28
CA GLY A 230 -31.59 10.21 -0.95
C GLY A 230 -31.09 11.23 -1.97
N LEU A 231 -31.65 12.44 -1.91
CA LEU A 231 -31.34 13.51 -2.88
C LEU A 231 -29.86 13.84 -2.95
N ARG A 232 -29.20 13.95 -1.81
CA ARG A 232 -27.79 14.41 -1.75
C ARG A 232 -26.87 13.45 -2.49
N ALA A 233 -26.87 12.17 -2.11
CA ALA A 233 -25.98 11.17 -2.72
C ALA A 233 -26.34 10.93 -4.20
N PHE A 234 -27.62 10.96 -4.53
CA PHE A 234 -28.05 10.85 -5.92
C PHE A 234 -27.56 12.04 -6.77
N LEU A 235 -27.66 13.26 -6.25
CA LEU A 235 -27.24 14.47 -6.95
C LEU A 235 -25.71 14.53 -7.10
N ASP A 236 -24.96 14.16 -6.06
CA ASP A 236 -23.51 14.04 -6.11
C ASP A 236 -23.10 13.04 -7.21
N THR A 237 -23.79 11.91 -7.30
CA THR A 237 -23.56 10.91 -8.36
C THR A 237 -23.83 11.48 -9.76
N MET A 238 -24.95 12.20 -9.93
CA MET A 238 -25.25 12.84 -11.20
C MET A 238 -24.20 13.88 -11.61
N ILE A 239 -23.67 14.64 -10.65
CA ILE A 239 -22.66 15.68 -10.87
C ILE A 239 -21.30 15.06 -11.13
N TYR A 240 -20.85 14.15 -10.25
CA TYR A 240 -19.45 13.69 -10.24
C TYR A 240 -19.23 12.44 -11.10
N ALA A 241 -20.20 11.52 -11.22
CA ALA A 241 -20.07 10.36 -12.08
C ALA A 241 -20.57 10.60 -13.51
N LEU A 242 -21.62 11.42 -13.68
CA LEU A 242 -22.27 11.64 -14.99
C LEU A 242 -22.12 13.06 -15.55
N ASP A 243 -21.34 13.93 -14.94
CA ASP A 243 -21.06 15.30 -15.40
C ASP A 243 -22.31 16.18 -15.55
N LEU A 244 -23.24 16.13 -14.57
CA LEU A 244 -24.40 17.00 -14.58
C LEU A 244 -23.96 18.46 -14.33
N PRO A 245 -24.30 19.42 -15.22
CA PRO A 245 -23.98 20.83 -14.98
C PRO A 245 -24.64 21.37 -13.70
N ARG A 246 -23.92 22.24 -12.96
CA ARG A 246 -24.44 22.84 -11.71
C ARG A 246 -25.76 23.62 -11.89
N THR A 247 -26.02 24.21 -13.05
CA THR A 247 -27.28 24.83 -13.37
C THR A 247 -28.42 23.83 -13.41
N SER A 248 -28.17 22.66 -14.00
CA SER A 248 -29.15 21.57 -14.12
C SER A 248 -29.38 20.90 -12.76
N SER A 249 -28.38 20.84 -11.87
CA SER A 249 -28.53 20.25 -10.55
C SER A 249 -29.58 20.96 -9.68
N LYS A 250 -29.68 22.29 -9.76
CA LYS A 250 -30.72 23.07 -9.05
C LYS A 250 -32.12 22.73 -9.51
N VAL A 251 -32.31 22.54 -10.83
CA VAL A 251 -33.61 22.16 -11.41
C VAL A 251 -33.96 20.73 -10.96
N PHE A 252 -33.00 19.81 -11.05
CA PHE A 252 -33.18 18.44 -10.62
C PHE A 252 -33.60 18.36 -9.13
N SER A 253 -32.95 19.12 -8.25
CA SER A 253 -33.32 19.16 -6.84
C SER A 253 -34.77 19.62 -6.61
N ARG A 254 -35.28 20.54 -7.42
CA ARG A 254 -36.70 20.97 -7.34
C ARG A 254 -37.64 19.86 -7.76
N ILE A 255 -37.35 19.16 -8.86
CA ILE A 255 -38.12 18.01 -9.32
C ILE A 255 -38.20 16.94 -8.26
N TRP A 256 -37.04 16.57 -7.68
CA TRP A 256 -36.95 15.58 -6.62
C TRP A 256 -37.79 15.97 -5.40
N SER A 257 -37.61 17.20 -4.90
CA SER A 257 -38.33 17.68 -3.71
C SER A 257 -39.85 17.77 -3.91
N GLU A 258 -40.32 18.02 -5.13
CA GLU A 258 -41.74 18.00 -5.48
C GLU A 258 -42.31 16.59 -5.40
N LEU A 259 -41.62 15.61 -5.97
CA LEU A 259 -42.02 14.19 -5.93
C LEU A 259 -41.95 13.60 -4.52
N GLU A 260 -40.93 13.97 -3.79
CA GLU A 260 -40.77 13.53 -2.38
C GLU A 260 -41.89 14.06 -1.49
N ARG A 261 -42.26 15.34 -1.60
CA ARG A 261 -43.38 15.93 -0.85
C ARG A 261 -44.75 15.34 -1.21
N SER A 262 -44.91 14.93 -2.48
CA SER A 262 -46.16 14.27 -2.95
C SER A 262 -46.20 12.79 -2.58
N GLY A 263 -45.16 12.23 -1.98
CA GLY A 263 -45.03 10.79 -1.71
C GLY A 263 -44.95 9.88 -2.92
N ASN A 264 -44.66 10.46 -4.11
CA ASN A 264 -44.63 9.74 -5.38
C ASN A 264 -43.21 9.64 -5.98
N LEU A 265 -42.18 9.58 -5.11
CA LEU A 265 -40.80 9.48 -5.56
C LEU A 265 -40.48 8.04 -6.00
N ASN A 266 -40.50 7.79 -7.29
CA ASN A 266 -40.11 6.55 -7.95
C ASN A 266 -39.46 6.83 -9.30
N LEU A 267 -38.81 5.84 -9.90
CA LEU A 267 -38.05 6.00 -11.16
C LEU A 267 -38.94 6.48 -12.32
N ASN A 268 -40.12 5.91 -12.43
CA ASN A 268 -41.06 6.28 -13.51
C ASN A 268 -41.59 7.72 -13.35
N ALA A 269 -42.02 8.08 -12.15
CA ALA A 269 -42.52 9.43 -11.87
C ALA A 269 -41.40 10.47 -12.06
N LEU A 270 -40.18 10.15 -11.66
CA LEU A 270 -39.02 11.03 -11.85
C LEU A 270 -38.72 11.24 -13.33
N ASN A 271 -38.73 10.17 -14.14
CA ASN A 271 -38.53 10.23 -15.58
C ASN A 271 -39.62 11.07 -16.27
N GLU A 272 -40.90 10.85 -15.95
CA GLU A 272 -41.99 11.62 -16.52
C GLU A 272 -41.94 13.11 -16.13
N THR A 273 -41.62 13.38 -14.85
CA THR A 273 -41.56 14.77 -14.37
C THR A 273 -40.38 15.51 -15.03
N ILE A 274 -39.21 14.88 -15.19
CA ILE A 274 -38.07 15.47 -15.90
C ILE A 274 -38.49 15.90 -17.33
N ARG A 275 -39.23 15.04 -18.05
CA ARG A 275 -39.68 15.33 -19.41
C ARG A 275 -40.65 16.53 -19.50
N ARG A 276 -41.49 16.71 -18.49
CA ARG A 276 -42.59 17.71 -18.51
C ARG A 276 -42.26 18.99 -17.74
N PHE A 277 -41.12 18.99 -16.98
CA PHE A 277 -40.75 20.13 -16.12
C PHE A 277 -40.50 21.40 -16.93
N GLY A 278 -41.10 22.51 -16.53
CA GLY A 278 -40.95 23.81 -17.16
C GLY A 278 -39.58 24.44 -16.89
N CYS A 279 -38.61 24.16 -17.71
CA CYS A 279 -37.25 24.74 -17.67
C CYS A 279 -36.68 24.88 -19.08
N HIS A 280 -35.54 25.54 -19.21
CA HIS A 280 -34.86 25.66 -20.50
C HIS A 280 -34.56 24.28 -21.10
N GLU A 281 -34.73 24.12 -22.40
CA GLU A 281 -34.60 22.84 -23.10
C GLU A 281 -33.24 22.19 -22.89
N SER A 282 -32.15 22.95 -22.97
CA SER A 282 -30.78 22.42 -22.73
C SER A 282 -30.58 21.89 -21.32
N VAL A 283 -31.25 22.48 -20.32
CA VAL A 283 -31.19 21.99 -18.90
C VAL A 283 -31.96 20.68 -18.77
N ARG A 284 -33.17 20.63 -19.40
CA ARG A 284 -34.00 19.41 -19.40
C ARG A 284 -33.26 18.26 -20.08
N GLU A 285 -32.72 18.48 -21.29
CA GLU A 285 -31.93 17.47 -22.00
C GLU A 285 -30.69 17.00 -21.22
N ALA A 286 -30.00 17.92 -20.57
CA ALA A 286 -28.86 17.57 -19.72
C ALA A 286 -29.24 16.64 -18.59
N ILE A 287 -30.36 16.87 -17.91
CA ILE A 287 -30.88 16.02 -16.84
C ILE A 287 -31.36 14.69 -17.41
N TYR A 288 -32.19 14.75 -18.47
CA TYR A 288 -32.81 13.58 -19.06
C TYR A 288 -31.80 12.56 -19.58
N SER A 289 -30.79 13.02 -20.31
CA SER A 289 -29.75 12.16 -20.84
C SER A 289 -29.01 11.40 -19.73
N ARG A 290 -28.61 12.08 -18.63
CA ARG A 290 -27.90 11.44 -17.51
C ARG A 290 -28.79 10.49 -16.73
N PHE A 291 -30.05 10.88 -16.54
CA PHE A 291 -31.01 10.01 -15.87
C PHE A 291 -31.30 8.74 -16.66
N ASN A 292 -31.42 8.83 -17.99
CA ASN A 292 -31.53 7.63 -18.84
C ASN A 292 -30.30 6.75 -18.78
N THR A 293 -29.07 7.32 -18.83
CA THR A 293 -27.85 6.55 -18.63
C THR A 293 -27.88 5.79 -17.30
N LEU A 294 -28.40 6.41 -16.24
CA LEU A 294 -28.53 5.76 -14.95
C LEU A 294 -29.56 4.61 -14.97
N LEU A 295 -30.67 4.77 -15.67
CA LEU A 295 -31.68 3.71 -15.84
C LEU A 295 -31.14 2.53 -16.65
N ASP A 296 -30.41 2.80 -17.71
CA ASP A 296 -29.82 1.78 -18.60
C ASP A 296 -28.80 0.87 -17.89
N LEU A 297 -28.24 1.33 -16.76
CA LEU A 297 -27.29 0.54 -15.96
C LEU A 297 -28.00 -0.49 -15.04
N GLU A 298 -29.30 -0.47 -14.93
CA GLU A 298 -30.13 -1.38 -14.10
C GLU A 298 -29.69 -1.49 -12.62
N LEU A 299 -29.00 -0.46 -12.12
CA LEU A 299 -28.52 -0.39 -10.72
C LEU A 299 -29.58 0.11 -9.74
N PHE A 300 -30.71 0.66 -10.26
CA PHE A 300 -31.79 1.20 -9.46
C PHE A 300 -33.05 0.34 -9.54
N THR A 301 -33.83 0.34 -8.47
CA THR A 301 -35.10 -0.39 -8.40
C THR A 301 -36.12 0.37 -7.55
N ASP A 302 -37.39 0.29 -7.95
CA ASP A 302 -38.50 0.76 -7.14
C ASP A 302 -39.08 -0.34 -6.22
N ASP A 303 -38.59 -1.60 -6.38
CA ASP A 303 -39.00 -2.72 -5.52
C ASP A 303 -38.20 -2.68 -4.21
N PRO A 304 -38.85 -2.40 -3.05
CA PRO A 304 -38.16 -2.34 -1.76
C PRO A 304 -37.51 -3.67 -1.35
N SER A 305 -38.01 -4.80 -1.84
CA SER A 305 -37.48 -6.13 -1.50
C SER A 305 -36.15 -6.42 -2.18
N GLN A 306 -35.84 -5.74 -3.28
CA GLN A 306 -34.59 -5.86 -4.03
C GLN A 306 -33.60 -4.75 -3.73
N ALA A 307 -34.07 -3.69 -3.03
CA ALA A 307 -33.25 -2.55 -2.72
C ALA A 307 -32.23 -2.84 -1.61
N PHE A 308 -31.00 -2.39 -1.81
CA PHE A 308 -29.96 -2.46 -0.79
C PHE A 308 -30.33 -1.59 0.42
N ASP A 309 -30.30 -2.21 1.60
CA ASP A 309 -30.62 -1.53 2.86
C ASP A 309 -29.37 -0.83 3.44
N PHE A 310 -29.33 0.49 3.31
CA PHE A 310 -28.27 1.30 3.90
C PHE A 310 -28.29 1.31 5.44
N SER A 311 -29.42 1.01 6.08
CA SER A 311 -29.47 0.87 7.54
C SER A 311 -28.75 -0.39 8.00
N PHE A 312 -28.91 -1.48 7.26
CA PHE A 312 -28.11 -2.70 7.47
C PHE A 312 -26.62 -2.43 7.29
N PHE A 313 -26.24 -1.73 6.21
CA PHE A 313 -24.85 -1.34 5.95
C PHE A 313 -24.27 -0.53 7.12
N GLU A 314 -24.96 0.52 7.56
CA GLU A 314 -24.55 1.37 8.69
C GLU A 314 -24.36 0.56 9.97
N LYS A 315 -25.33 -0.27 10.31
CA LYS A 315 -25.28 -1.14 11.50
C LYS A 315 -24.07 -2.07 11.46
N ARG A 316 -23.86 -2.78 10.35
CA ARG A 316 -22.74 -3.72 10.22
C ARG A 316 -21.38 -3.03 10.17
N MET A 317 -21.29 -1.86 9.54
CA MET A 317 -20.08 -1.05 9.58
C MET A 317 -19.75 -0.61 11.01
N SER A 318 -20.73 -0.16 11.79
CA SER A 318 -20.50 0.21 13.20
C SER A 318 -20.06 -0.96 14.08
N GLU A 319 -20.41 -2.20 13.71
CA GLU A 319 -19.96 -3.45 14.34
C GLU A 319 -18.55 -3.90 13.88
N GLY A 320 -17.90 -3.17 12.97
CA GLY A 320 -16.55 -3.47 12.46
C GLY A 320 -16.53 -4.55 11.38
N SER A 321 -17.48 -4.51 10.47
CA SER A 321 -17.57 -5.42 9.33
C SER A 321 -16.87 -4.87 8.09
N ALA A 322 -16.57 -5.74 7.12
CA ALA A 322 -16.07 -5.40 5.81
C ALA A 322 -17.16 -5.57 4.74
N PHE A 323 -17.32 -4.55 3.92
CA PHE A 323 -18.12 -4.62 2.69
C PHE A 323 -17.21 -4.59 1.47
N ILE A 324 -17.36 -5.60 0.62
CA ILE A 324 -16.60 -5.77 -0.62
C ILE A 324 -17.55 -5.45 -1.78
N ILE A 325 -17.27 -4.38 -2.48
CA ILE A 325 -18.01 -4.01 -3.70
C ILE A 325 -17.33 -4.69 -4.87
N ASN A 326 -17.88 -5.81 -5.31
CA ASN A 326 -17.35 -6.57 -6.44
C ASN A 326 -17.78 -5.91 -7.77
N MET A 327 -16.87 -5.19 -8.39
CA MET A 327 -17.11 -4.47 -9.65
C MET A 327 -16.41 -5.12 -10.85
N LYS A 328 -16.08 -6.40 -10.75
CA LYS A 328 -15.30 -7.12 -11.77
C LYS A 328 -15.93 -7.04 -13.14
N ASP A 329 -17.25 -7.30 -13.21
CA ASP A 329 -17.98 -7.40 -14.48
C ASP A 329 -18.64 -6.05 -14.87
N GLU A 330 -18.38 -4.98 -14.11
CA GLU A 330 -18.97 -3.67 -14.33
C GLU A 330 -18.20 -2.83 -15.37
N HIS A 331 -18.94 -2.04 -16.15
CA HIS A 331 -18.37 -1.04 -17.06
C HIS A 331 -17.86 0.20 -16.30
N SER A 332 -17.01 1.00 -16.93
CA SER A 332 -16.38 2.17 -16.31
C SER A 332 -17.38 3.18 -15.73
N ILE A 333 -18.53 3.39 -16.40
CA ILE A 333 -19.59 4.31 -15.94
C ILE A 333 -20.27 3.74 -14.69
N SER A 334 -20.64 2.44 -14.69
CA SER A 334 -21.22 1.75 -13.53
C SER A 334 -20.29 1.83 -12.33
N ARG A 335 -19.00 1.57 -12.52
CA ARG A 335 -17.99 1.65 -11.45
C ARG A 335 -17.95 3.04 -10.83
N ARG A 336 -17.87 4.10 -11.63
CA ARG A 336 -17.88 5.49 -11.14
C ARG A 336 -19.13 5.81 -10.34
N LEU A 337 -20.28 5.40 -10.84
CA LEU A 337 -21.58 5.65 -10.22
C LEU A 337 -21.68 4.94 -8.86
N ILE A 338 -21.34 3.66 -8.80
CA ILE A 338 -21.36 2.87 -7.57
C ILE A 338 -20.41 3.46 -6.52
N VAL A 339 -19.18 3.77 -6.93
CA VAL A 339 -18.18 4.35 -6.04
C VAL A 339 -18.65 5.70 -5.49
N GLU A 340 -19.21 6.57 -6.36
CA GLU A 340 -19.71 7.88 -5.95
C GLU A 340 -20.85 7.76 -4.93
N LEU A 341 -21.81 6.85 -5.17
CA LEU A 341 -22.89 6.58 -4.23
C LEU A 341 -22.40 6.16 -2.86
N PHE A 342 -21.48 5.19 -2.82
CA PHE A 342 -20.93 4.73 -1.54
C PHE A 342 -20.12 5.80 -0.83
N ILE A 343 -19.29 6.55 -1.55
CA ILE A 343 -18.48 7.63 -0.97
C ILE A 343 -19.38 8.75 -0.43
N SER A 344 -20.42 9.14 -1.18
CA SER A 344 -21.36 10.18 -0.73
C SER A 344 -22.14 9.71 0.51
N LYS A 345 -22.65 8.47 0.54
CA LYS A 345 -23.32 7.90 1.71
C LYS A 345 -22.41 7.77 2.93
N LEU A 346 -21.17 7.31 2.73
CA LEU A 346 -20.19 7.26 3.83
C LEU A 346 -19.90 8.65 4.39
N THR A 347 -19.72 9.64 3.52
CA THR A 347 -19.46 11.02 3.92
C THR A 347 -20.63 11.59 4.72
N GLU A 348 -21.87 11.27 4.32
CA GLU A 348 -23.09 11.62 5.06
C GLU A 348 -23.09 10.99 6.46
N GLN A 349 -22.91 9.68 6.58
CA GLN A 349 -22.91 8.93 7.83
C GLN A 349 -21.80 9.37 8.80
N LEU A 350 -20.59 9.65 8.28
CA LEU A 350 -19.48 10.17 9.07
C LEU A 350 -19.73 11.61 9.53
N SER A 351 -20.33 12.47 8.68
CA SER A 351 -20.69 13.84 9.04
C SER A 351 -21.77 13.89 10.10
N GLU A 352 -22.70 12.95 10.10
CA GLU A 352 -23.76 12.78 11.09
C GLU A 352 -23.31 12.02 12.35
N MET A 353 -22.03 11.66 12.45
CA MET A 353 -21.43 10.91 13.56
C MET A 353 -22.05 9.52 13.79
N LYS A 354 -22.74 8.96 12.80
CA LYS A 354 -23.29 7.59 12.84
C LYS A 354 -22.18 6.54 12.71
N LEU A 355 -21.14 6.86 11.96
CA LEU A 355 -19.89 6.11 11.90
C LEU A 355 -18.75 6.98 12.44
N ARG A 356 -17.84 6.35 13.17
CA ARG A 356 -16.67 7.05 13.72
C ARG A 356 -15.56 7.21 12.68
N ALA A 357 -15.28 6.14 11.95
CA ALA A 357 -14.27 6.09 10.91
C ALA A 357 -14.49 4.85 10.03
N VAL A 358 -13.87 4.82 8.86
CA VAL A 358 -13.88 3.68 7.94
C VAL A 358 -12.53 3.55 7.24
N PHE A 359 -12.07 2.32 7.05
CA PHE A 359 -10.88 2.01 6.25
C PHE A 359 -11.31 1.69 4.82
N LEU A 360 -10.97 2.56 3.89
CA LEU A 360 -11.28 2.43 2.47
C LEU A 360 -10.10 1.79 1.74
N PHE A 361 -10.31 0.65 1.09
CA PHE A 361 -9.35 0.00 0.20
C PHE A 361 -9.78 0.21 -1.24
N ALA A 362 -8.98 0.94 -2.00
CA ALA A 362 -9.28 1.33 -3.38
C ALA A 362 -8.26 0.68 -4.34
N GLU A 363 -8.69 -0.43 -4.98
CA GLU A 363 -7.88 -1.10 -6.00
C GLU A 363 -7.94 -0.34 -7.31
N GLU A 364 -6.76 -0.09 -7.92
CA GLU A 364 -6.60 0.54 -9.22
C GLU A 364 -7.53 1.77 -9.39
N ALA A 365 -7.50 2.64 -8.39
CA ALA A 365 -8.43 3.76 -8.24
C ALA A 365 -8.48 4.70 -9.45
N HIS A 366 -7.43 4.74 -10.26
CA HIS A 366 -7.37 5.51 -11.51
C HIS A 366 -8.43 5.10 -12.55
N PHE A 367 -9.00 3.89 -12.46
CA PHE A 367 -10.07 3.48 -13.37
C PHE A 367 -11.45 4.07 -13.05
N TYR A 368 -11.66 4.60 -11.85
CA TYR A 368 -12.98 5.09 -11.44
C TYR A 368 -12.97 6.40 -10.65
N LEU A 369 -11.83 6.82 -10.10
CA LEU A 369 -11.70 8.13 -9.48
C LEU A 369 -11.28 9.18 -10.51
N ARG A 370 -11.90 10.34 -10.45
CA ARG A 370 -11.51 11.50 -11.27
C ARG A 370 -10.32 12.22 -10.63
N GLU A 371 -9.56 12.92 -11.46
CA GLU A 371 -8.43 13.72 -11.03
C GLU A 371 -8.77 14.74 -9.92
N THR A 372 -9.93 15.38 -10.04
CA THR A 372 -10.41 16.37 -9.05
C THR A 372 -10.84 15.76 -7.71
N TYR A 373 -11.03 14.45 -7.66
CA TYR A 373 -11.53 13.77 -6.46
C TYR A 373 -10.41 13.30 -5.53
N TRP A 374 -9.19 13.11 -6.07
CA TRP A 374 -8.05 12.62 -5.30
C TRP A 374 -7.72 13.53 -4.12
N ASP A 375 -7.64 14.85 -4.35
CA ASP A 375 -7.32 15.81 -3.29
C ASP A 375 -8.39 15.84 -2.20
N ASP A 376 -9.68 15.70 -2.57
CA ASP A 376 -10.79 15.71 -1.62
C ASP A 376 -10.79 14.45 -0.73
N ILE A 377 -10.51 13.26 -1.30
CA ILE A 377 -10.37 12.01 -0.54
C ILE A 377 -9.22 12.11 0.47
N VAL A 378 -8.09 12.61 0.04
CA VAL A 378 -6.87 12.64 0.85
C VAL A 378 -6.92 13.71 1.94
N THR A 379 -7.61 14.81 1.70
CA THR A 379 -7.72 15.93 2.63
C THR A 379 -9.02 15.88 3.46
N ARG A 380 -10.12 16.29 2.85
CA ARG A 380 -11.41 16.44 3.53
C ARG A 380 -11.97 15.14 4.09
N MET A 381 -11.96 14.08 3.30
CA MET A 381 -12.51 12.79 3.73
C MET A 381 -11.69 12.17 4.86
N ARG A 382 -10.37 12.33 4.84
CA ARG A 382 -9.50 11.91 5.95
C ARG A 382 -9.88 12.57 7.27
N HIS A 383 -10.17 13.88 7.25
CA HIS A 383 -10.63 14.60 8.44
C HIS A 383 -12.01 14.13 8.91
N LEU A 384 -12.85 13.63 8.01
CA LEU A 384 -14.15 13.04 8.36
C LEU A 384 -14.02 11.60 8.90
N GLY A 385 -12.85 10.96 8.79
CA GLY A 385 -12.62 9.61 9.29
C GLY A 385 -12.54 8.55 8.19
N VAL A 386 -12.32 8.91 6.92
CA VAL A 386 -12.02 7.95 5.84
C VAL A 386 -10.52 7.76 5.74
N PHE A 387 -10.03 6.57 6.11
CA PHE A 387 -8.61 6.23 6.05
C PHE A 387 -8.33 5.35 4.83
N THR A 388 -7.71 5.92 3.82
CA THR A 388 -7.62 5.29 2.50
C THR A 388 -6.31 4.51 2.33
N THR A 389 -6.43 3.32 1.75
CA THR A 389 -5.32 2.51 1.23
C THR A 389 -5.50 2.38 -0.29
N PHE A 390 -4.65 3.03 -1.06
CA PHE A 390 -4.61 2.88 -2.50
C PHE A 390 -3.75 1.69 -2.90
N ILE A 391 -4.27 0.86 -3.80
CA ILE A 391 -3.54 -0.29 -4.35
C ILE A 391 -3.44 -0.09 -5.87
N THR A 392 -2.22 -0.01 -6.41
CA THR A 392 -2.02 0.19 -7.85
C THR A 392 -0.80 -0.52 -8.41
N ASN A 393 -0.90 -0.93 -9.67
CA ASN A 393 0.23 -1.43 -10.45
C ASN A 393 0.86 -0.33 -11.33
N GLN A 394 0.26 0.86 -11.36
CA GLN A 394 0.69 2.02 -12.14
C GLN A 394 0.83 3.24 -11.21
N PRO A 395 1.95 3.35 -10.51
CA PRO A 395 2.17 4.43 -9.54
C PRO A 395 2.18 5.82 -10.19
N ASP A 396 2.56 5.93 -11.46
CA ASP A 396 2.57 7.17 -12.24
C ASP A 396 1.16 7.74 -12.50
N THR A 397 0.10 6.91 -12.40
CA THR A 397 -1.29 7.35 -12.56
C THR A 397 -1.87 7.98 -11.29
N VAL A 398 -1.22 7.80 -10.14
CA VAL A 398 -1.60 8.42 -8.88
C VAL A 398 -0.99 9.81 -8.80
N GLN A 399 -1.81 10.81 -8.52
CA GLN A 399 -1.35 12.20 -8.45
C GLN A 399 -0.23 12.38 -7.41
N GLU A 400 0.77 13.20 -7.72
CA GLU A 400 1.89 13.49 -6.83
C GLU A 400 1.43 14.07 -5.48
N SER A 401 0.34 14.85 -5.45
CA SER A 401 -0.26 15.39 -4.22
C SER A 401 -0.69 14.29 -3.25
N VAL A 402 -1.19 13.16 -3.75
CA VAL A 402 -1.58 11.99 -2.95
C VAL A 402 -0.36 11.32 -2.32
N TYR A 403 0.69 11.10 -3.11
CA TYR A 403 1.94 10.52 -2.61
C TYR A 403 2.59 11.38 -1.53
N ARG A 404 2.62 12.70 -1.71
CA ARG A 404 3.18 13.64 -0.72
C ARG A 404 2.49 13.57 0.64
N GLN A 405 1.23 13.15 0.67
CA GLN A 405 0.44 13.02 1.88
C GLN A 405 0.43 11.58 2.42
N ALA A 406 1.05 10.63 1.72
CA ALA A 406 1.13 9.25 2.16
C ALA A 406 1.95 9.12 3.45
N ASP A 407 1.35 8.49 4.45
CA ASP A 407 2.00 8.20 5.73
C ASP A 407 2.81 6.92 5.64
N ASN A 408 2.28 5.91 4.92
CA ASN A 408 2.91 4.61 4.72
C ASN A 408 2.89 4.22 3.24
N ILE A 409 4.02 3.73 2.75
CA ILE A 409 4.14 3.22 1.38
C ILE A 409 4.74 1.81 1.43
N PHE A 410 4.04 0.86 0.82
CA PHE A 410 4.46 -0.52 0.67
C PHE A 410 4.82 -0.75 -0.80
N MET A 411 6.11 -0.91 -1.08
CA MET A 411 6.64 -1.00 -2.42
C MET A 411 7.11 -2.42 -2.72
N PHE A 412 6.46 -3.08 -3.65
CA PHE A 412 6.90 -4.33 -4.24
C PHE A 412 7.79 -4.07 -5.44
N ASN A 413 8.30 -5.12 -6.07
CA ASN A 413 9.19 -5.02 -7.23
C ASN A 413 8.58 -4.18 -8.37
N PHE A 414 9.41 -3.28 -8.92
CA PHE A 414 9.19 -2.54 -10.17
C PHE A 414 10.36 -2.76 -11.11
N THR A 415 10.06 -2.79 -12.40
CA THR A 415 11.07 -2.85 -13.47
C THR A 415 11.09 -1.59 -14.32
N ASN A 416 10.01 -0.80 -14.30
CA ASN A 416 9.89 0.42 -15.09
C ASN A 416 10.54 1.60 -14.33
N GLU A 417 11.44 2.34 -14.99
CA GLU A 417 12.10 3.51 -14.42
C GLU A 417 11.12 4.66 -14.11
N HIS A 418 10.08 4.87 -14.95
CA HIS A 418 9.08 5.90 -14.70
C HIS A 418 8.31 5.65 -13.40
N ASP A 419 7.97 4.39 -13.13
CA ASP A 419 7.30 4.00 -11.88
C ASP A 419 8.20 4.27 -10.66
N LEU A 420 9.48 3.92 -10.78
CA LEU A 420 10.47 4.18 -9.72
C LEU A 420 10.67 5.67 -9.50
N ASP A 421 10.71 6.47 -10.56
CA ASP A 421 10.83 7.93 -10.47
C ASP A 421 9.62 8.56 -9.80
N ALA A 422 8.40 8.13 -10.15
CA ALA A 422 7.17 8.63 -9.52
C ALA A 422 7.18 8.40 -8.01
N VAL A 423 7.55 7.19 -7.57
CA VAL A 423 7.57 6.85 -6.15
C VAL A 423 8.77 7.48 -5.42
N SER A 424 9.94 7.56 -6.08
CA SER A 424 11.16 8.08 -5.44
C SER A 424 11.09 9.55 -5.07
N LYS A 425 10.31 10.36 -5.79
CA LYS A 425 10.14 11.80 -5.52
C LYS A 425 9.43 12.07 -4.18
N VAL A 426 8.69 11.11 -3.67
CA VAL A 426 7.78 11.30 -2.55
C VAL A 426 7.99 10.30 -1.42
N ALA A 427 8.73 9.22 -1.65
CA ALA A 427 9.08 8.28 -0.61
C ALA A 427 10.01 8.93 0.43
N LYS A 428 9.78 8.64 1.72
CA LYS A 428 10.63 9.09 2.83
C LYS A 428 11.99 8.33 2.87
N ILE A 429 12.54 8.05 1.71
CA ILE A 429 13.82 7.36 1.49
C ILE A 429 14.50 7.98 0.28
N ASP A 430 15.82 8.02 0.29
CA ASP A 430 16.57 8.53 -0.86
C ASP A 430 16.36 7.67 -2.13
N ALA A 431 16.27 8.34 -3.27
CA ALA A 431 15.93 7.72 -4.56
C ALA A 431 16.91 6.60 -4.97
N GLU A 432 18.18 6.73 -4.63
CA GLU A 432 19.21 5.74 -4.95
C GLU A 432 18.97 4.44 -4.19
N SER A 433 18.78 4.52 -2.87
CA SER A 433 18.47 3.34 -2.03
C SER A 433 17.19 2.66 -2.47
N LEU A 434 16.15 3.45 -2.79
CA LEU A 434 14.88 2.91 -3.25
C LEU A 434 15.07 2.07 -4.52
N ARG A 435 15.75 2.62 -5.54
CA ARG A 435 15.99 1.91 -6.80
C ARG A 435 16.80 0.63 -6.60
N LEU A 436 17.85 0.69 -5.78
CA LEU A 436 18.74 -0.46 -5.55
C LEU A 436 18.03 -1.59 -4.80
N ILE A 437 17.12 -1.27 -3.88
CA ILE A 437 16.40 -2.28 -3.11
C ILE A 437 15.21 -2.83 -3.88
N VAL A 438 14.36 -1.95 -4.43
CA VAL A 438 13.04 -2.35 -4.97
C VAL A 438 13.16 -3.17 -6.26
N LYS A 439 14.15 -2.90 -7.12
CA LYS A 439 14.37 -3.65 -8.37
C LYS A 439 14.64 -5.14 -8.15
N ASP A 440 15.31 -5.48 -7.05
CA ASP A 440 15.76 -6.84 -6.76
C ASP A 440 14.82 -7.60 -5.81
N LEU A 441 13.68 -7.01 -5.40
CA LEU A 441 12.76 -7.66 -4.46
C LEU A 441 12.14 -8.93 -5.08
N PRO A 442 12.24 -10.07 -4.41
CA PRO A 442 11.51 -11.29 -4.79
C PRO A 442 9.99 -11.11 -4.65
N VAL A 443 9.24 -12.03 -5.25
CA VAL A 443 7.77 -12.10 -5.08
C VAL A 443 7.43 -12.23 -3.59
N HIS A 444 6.35 -11.59 -3.16
CA HIS A 444 5.90 -11.45 -1.77
C HIS A 444 6.84 -10.67 -0.84
N ASN A 445 7.93 -10.09 -1.35
CA ASN A 445 8.74 -9.17 -0.57
C ASN A 445 8.38 -7.73 -0.91
N CYS A 446 8.25 -6.89 0.09
CA CYS A 446 8.03 -5.46 -0.07
C CYS A 446 8.96 -4.63 0.80
N LEU A 447 9.34 -3.47 0.30
CA LEU A 447 9.96 -2.41 1.08
C LEU A 447 8.85 -1.58 1.72
N VAL A 448 8.82 -1.54 3.04
CA VAL A 448 7.86 -0.75 3.83
C VAL A 448 8.55 0.50 4.30
N VAL A 449 7.93 1.66 4.06
CA VAL A 449 8.43 2.97 4.46
C VAL A 449 7.30 3.77 5.09
N GLY A 450 7.58 4.53 6.12
CA GLY A 450 6.61 5.42 6.76
C GLY A 450 6.44 5.16 8.25
N ASP A 451 5.37 5.72 8.79
CA ASP A 451 5.12 5.73 10.22
C ASP A 451 4.94 4.33 10.83
N ILE A 452 4.36 3.40 10.05
CA ILE A 452 4.11 2.01 10.47
C ILE A 452 5.40 1.27 10.90
N VAL A 453 6.54 1.66 10.32
CA VAL A 453 7.88 1.15 10.64
C VAL A 453 8.76 2.23 11.28
N ARG A 454 8.14 3.26 11.89
CA ARG A 454 8.83 4.38 12.55
C ARG A 454 9.86 5.07 11.65
N ASN A 455 9.55 5.16 10.36
CA ASN A 455 10.37 5.76 9.31
C ASN A 455 11.72 5.04 9.06
N PHE A 456 11.90 3.81 9.52
CA PHE A 456 13.00 2.95 9.08
C PHE A 456 12.54 2.13 7.86
N PRO A 457 13.21 2.25 6.69
CA PRO A 457 12.86 1.42 5.52
C PRO A 457 13.11 -0.06 5.78
N VAL A 458 12.08 -0.89 5.83
CA VAL A 458 12.21 -2.32 6.17
C VAL A 458 11.77 -3.21 5.00
N VAL A 459 12.62 -4.14 4.61
CA VAL A 459 12.25 -5.20 3.66
C VAL A 459 11.57 -6.33 4.41
N VAL A 460 10.35 -6.67 3.98
CA VAL A 460 9.50 -7.67 4.64
C VAL A 460 9.05 -8.70 3.62
N ASN A 461 9.23 -9.98 3.92
CA ASN A 461 8.51 -11.06 3.26
C ASN A 461 7.12 -11.17 3.91
N VAL A 462 6.08 -10.83 3.14
CA VAL A 462 4.71 -10.69 3.67
C VAL A 462 4.19 -12.02 4.22
N GLU A 463 3.56 -11.97 5.39
CA GLU A 463 3.01 -13.14 6.08
C GLU A 463 2.05 -13.93 5.18
N PRO A 464 2.22 -15.23 5.04
CA PRO A 464 1.32 -16.07 4.25
C PRO A 464 -0.12 -16.03 4.73
N LEU A 465 -1.08 -15.90 3.82
CA LEU A 465 -2.50 -15.95 4.13
C LEU A 465 -3.04 -17.39 3.95
N ASN A 466 -3.82 -17.83 4.93
CA ASN A 466 -4.60 -19.06 4.83
C ASN A 466 -6.03 -18.75 4.40
N VAL A 467 -6.20 -18.04 3.27
CA VAL A 467 -7.50 -17.72 2.70
C VAL A 467 -7.56 -18.12 1.24
N GLN A 468 -8.77 -18.37 0.77
CA GLN A 468 -9.01 -18.63 -0.65
C GLN A 468 -8.80 -17.33 -1.43
N THR A 469 -7.82 -17.32 -2.32
CA THR A 469 -7.53 -16.17 -3.18
C THR A 469 -8.11 -16.40 -4.57
N MET A 470 -8.94 -15.45 -5.02
CA MET A 470 -9.34 -15.34 -6.42
C MET A 470 -8.34 -14.39 -7.10
N GLY A 471 -8.21 -14.46 -8.43
CA GLY A 471 -7.33 -13.54 -9.19
C GLY A 471 -6.04 -14.20 -9.70
N GLN A 472 -5.89 -15.51 -9.59
CA GLN A 472 -4.82 -16.19 -10.32
C GLN A 472 -5.08 -16.05 -11.83
N THR A 473 -4.07 -15.60 -12.56
CA THR A 473 -4.14 -15.56 -14.02
C THR A 473 -4.34 -16.99 -14.53
N ARG A 474 -5.43 -17.25 -15.24
CA ARG A 474 -5.67 -18.55 -15.88
C ARG A 474 -4.51 -18.80 -16.86
N LYS A 475 -3.77 -19.86 -16.63
CA LYS A 475 -2.74 -20.32 -17.56
C LYS A 475 -3.38 -21.31 -18.54
N PHE A 476 -3.00 -21.21 -19.80
CA PHE A 476 -3.45 -22.18 -20.82
C PHE A 476 -2.79 -23.56 -20.59
N PHE A 477 -1.47 -23.54 -20.34
CA PHE A 477 -0.74 -24.74 -19.94
C PHE A 477 -0.71 -24.77 -18.41
N GLN A 478 -1.30 -25.83 -17.82
CA GLN A 478 -1.20 -26.13 -16.40
C GLN A 478 -0.29 -27.37 -16.30
N ASP A 479 0.79 -27.26 -15.54
CA ASP A 479 1.66 -28.39 -15.19
C ASP A 479 0.97 -29.29 -14.18
#